data_b4108dd4bc73f4928932c9275f3b82e9
#
_entry.id   b4108dd4bc73f4928932c9275f3b82e9
#
_cell.length_a   1.000
_cell.length_b   1.000
_cell.length_c   1.000
_cell.angle_alpha   90.00
_cell.angle_beta   90.00
_cell.angle_gamma   90.00
#
_symmetry.space_group_name_H-M   'P 1'
#
loop_
_entity.id
_entity.type
_entity.pdbx_description
1 polymer ?
#
loop_
_entity_poly.entity_id
_entity_poly.type
_entity_poly.pdbx_seq_one_letter_code
_entity_poly.pdbx_strand_id
1 'polypeptide(L)'
;MCILFCQYAICAPYQHTEEKIVALNKLKRLGVNIATVKLSFVEETKELCVFEDAINNKFVIVANSKYRSVLDDMVLAYSTDSRFQGTESAWKKNLLAYYSNELICLKLINAKKVTYNGIHFEKTNPIEITPLLSTKWGQGYPYNSQCPKTSLSISNKLTGCVATAMSQVMYYHKHPQKGEGCLNVNVDGRVEYVDFSFEHPQWKQMKLSYSSFSKSGEDIMPVARLMFVNALSVSSSFGDTGTAANNLAARTALVNFWHYHPTCQLIKSENQNRLIPVIIDDLNRKLPVIISGGSHSFICDGIKGDYLHFNLGWGGAANGYYKVKLSNCHQSKNNYALIKELLHNIQPDNDDIYDKHVRLEKPGTLKSCLTEKEIKNLRKLSISGCIGGEDIVLLRQMSGAPDVWDSETSSSYLETSWTGSLQVLDIEDAIIKKDEIHPYYYMKAEGSSFKDYKKEYVFDKNMDGEQFSRFKRTSMSHGIGYRYSQRDSVFCIEFFTEDNTISPMMFYNCQNLKEIKLPLSTKRIMGKAFGWCNSLRHIRIPYGTTSIESGAFEDCYLLEDIVVTRIPRETCHNLSPIKVEGKYGDKNRGCHLGLFNKNSIMTCRGIFMNGELIESIPYKKIF
;
A
#
# COMPACT_ATOMS: atom_id res chain seq x y z
N MET A 1 21.88 -55.14 26.68
CA MET A 1 21.74 -53.73 26.29
C MET A 1 20.95 -53.61 24.97
N CYS A 2 19.72 -54.12 24.93
CA CYS A 2 18.85 -54.16 23.73
C CYS A 2 17.36 -54.34 24.10
N ILE A 3 16.81 -53.58 25.09
CA ILE A 3 15.38 -53.69 25.48
C ILE A 3 14.77 -52.33 25.78
N LEU A 4 15.33 -51.21 25.33
CA LEU A 4 14.81 -49.87 25.67
C LEU A 4 14.41 -49.01 24.44
N PHE A 5 14.28 -49.59 23.24
CA PHE A 5 13.90 -48.85 22.03
C PHE A 5 12.53 -49.24 21.42
N CYS A 6 11.72 -50.05 22.10
CA CYS A 6 10.42 -50.50 21.58
C CYS A 6 9.19 -49.89 22.25
N GLN A 7 9.30 -48.89 23.14
CA GLN A 7 8.14 -48.30 23.83
C GLN A 7 7.66 -46.97 23.29
N TYR A 8 8.31 -46.35 22.29
CA TYR A 8 7.86 -45.08 21.72
C TYR A 8 7.13 -45.18 20.38
N ALA A 9 6.95 -46.36 19.83
CA ALA A 9 6.34 -46.55 18.48
C ALA A 9 4.85 -46.97 18.48
N ILE A 10 4.21 -47.13 19.63
CA ILE A 10 2.83 -47.69 19.68
C ILE A 10 1.76 -46.65 20.08
N CYS A 11 2.09 -45.43 20.48
CA CYS A 11 1.11 -44.39 20.86
C CYS A 11 0.76 -43.35 19.77
N ALA A 12 1.34 -43.40 18.58
CA ALA A 12 1.09 -42.44 17.51
C ALA A 12 -0.22 -42.55 16.71
N PRO A 13 -0.97 -43.69 16.68
CA PRO A 13 -2.14 -43.81 15.80
C PRO A 13 -3.43 -43.16 16.29
N TYR A 14 -3.54 -42.80 17.57
CA TYR A 14 -4.80 -42.27 18.15
C TYR A 14 -4.82 -40.79 18.49
N GLN A 15 -3.72 -40.10 18.30
CA GLN A 15 -3.64 -38.67 18.55
C GLN A 15 -4.39 -37.92 17.41
N HIS A 16 -5.28 -36.96 17.77
CA HIS A 16 -6.06 -36.11 16.84
C HIS A 16 -7.14 -36.81 15.98
N THR A 17 -7.72 -37.92 16.46
CA THR A 17 -8.79 -38.64 15.74
C THR A 17 -10.04 -37.77 15.51
N GLU A 18 -10.42 -36.97 16.50
CA GLU A 18 -11.60 -36.08 16.42
C GLU A 18 -11.38 -34.96 15.40
N GLU A 19 -10.25 -34.29 15.43
CA GLU A 19 -9.87 -33.23 14.50
C GLU A 19 -9.78 -33.77 13.06
N LYS A 20 -9.25 -34.98 12.89
CA LYS A 20 -9.20 -35.65 11.57
C LYS A 20 -10.59 -35.96 11.02
N ILE A 21 -11.52 -36.39 11.88
CA ILE A 21 -12.92 -36.60 11.48
C ILE A 21 -13.56 -35.29 11.04
N VAL A 22 -13.32 -34.17 11.75
CA VAL A 22 -13.78 -32.84 11.36
C VAL A 22 -13.24 -32.46 10.00
N ALA A 23 -11.94 -32.67 9.76
CA ALA A 23 -11.29 -32.40 8.46
C ALA A 23 -11.92 -33.22 7.32
N LEU A 24 -12.12 -34.54 7.50
CA LEU A 24 -12.76 -35.39 6.50
C LEU A 24 -14.22 -34.96 6.23
N ASN A 25 -14.98 -34.62 7.26
CA ASN A 25 -16.36 -34.15 7.11
C ASN A 25 -16.41 -32.82 6.34
N LYS A 26 -15.46 -31.90 6.54
CA LYS A 26 -15.37 -30.67 5.74
C LYS A 26 -15.15 -31.00 4.27
N LEU A 27 -14.18 -31.84 3.93
CA LEU A 27 -13.92 -32.25 2.56
C LEU A 27 -15.12 -32.94 1.91
N LYS A 28 -15.81 -33.82 2.66
CA LYS A 28 -17.05 -34.47 2.19
C LYS A 28 -18.14 -33.46 1.84
N ARG A 29 -18.38 -32.45 2.71
CA ARG A 29 -19.36 -31.37 2.47
C ARG A 29 -19.00 -30.50 1.24
N LEU A 30 -17.72 -30.46 0.88
CA LEU A 30 -17.22 -29.78 -0.33
C LEU A 30 -17.30 -30.67 -1.59
N GLY A 31 -17.94 -31.86 -1.51
CA GLY A 31 -18.10 -32.76 -2.63
C GLY A 31 -16.88 -33.66 -2.93
N VAL A 32 -15.86 -33.64 -2.06
CA VAL A 32 -14.68 -34.51 -2.24
C VAL A 32 -15.04 -35.96 -1.90
N ASN A 33 -14.68 -36.89 -2.78
CA ASN A 33 -14.81 -38.33 -2.51
C ASN A 33 -13.81 -38.74 -1.42
N ILE A 34 -14.29 -38.87 -0.19
CA ILE A 34 -13.45 -39.19 0.97
C ILE A 34 -12.83 -40.60 0.93
N ALA A 35 -13.35 -41.53 0.11
CA ALA A 35 -12.77 -42.84 -0.03
C ALA A 35 -11.37 -42.82 -0.67
N THR A 36 -11.06 -41.78 -1.44
CA THR A 36 -9.75 -41.57 -2.08
C THR A 36 -8.81 -40.67 -1.26
N VAL A 37 -9.32 -40.03 -0.20
CA VAL A 37 -8.55 -39.06 0.60
C VAL A 37 -7.72 -39.76 1.66
N LYS A 38 -6.42 -39.47 1.68
CA LYS A 38 -5.45 -40.00 2.65
C LYS A 38 -4.86 -38.86 3.48
N LEU A 39 -5.66 -38.28 4.40
CA LEU A 39 -5.16 -37.25 5.30
C LEU A 39 -4.11 -37.80 6.26
N SER A 40 -2.94 -37.23 6.21
CA SER A 40 -1.88 -37.38 7.21
C SER A 40 -1.77 -36.12 8.06
N PHE A 41 -1.39 -36.32 9.30
CA PHE A 41 -1.04 -35.22 10.20
C PHE A 41 0.33 -34.64 9.79
N VAL A 42 0.45 -33.32 9.72
CA VAL A 42 1.68 -32.68 9.24
C VAL A 42 2.25 -31.63 10.19
N GLU A 43 1.41 -30.96 10.96
CA GLU A 43 1.86 -29.91 11.89
C GLU A 43 0.83 -29.66 12.98
N GLU A 44 1.28 -29.23 14.19
CA GLU A 44 0.42 -28.81 15.27
C GLU A 44 0.95 -27.63 16.06
N THR A 45 0.01 -26.91 16.69
CA THR A 45 0.25 -26.10 17.88
C THR A 45 -0.59 -26.68 19.03
N LYS A 46 -0.48 -26.10 20.22
CA LYS A 46 -1.36 -26.50 21.35
C LYS A 46 -2.86 -26.27 21.04
N GLU A 47 -3.18 -25.43 20.06
CA GLU A 47 -4.54 -24.95 19.79
C GLU A 47 -5.16 -25.53 18.51
N LEU A 48 -4.36 -26.04 17.59
CA LEU A 48 -4.84 -26.52 16.27
C LEU A 48 -3.99 -27.62 15.68
N CYS A 49 -4.55 -28.31 14.69
CA CYS A 49 -3.91 -29.38 13.92
C CYS A 49 -4.00 -29.11 12.42
N VAL A 50 -2.95 -29.43 11.68
CA VAL A 50 -2.90 -29.37 10.22
C VAL A 50 -2.88 -30.78 9.63
N PHE A 51 -3.82 -31.06 8.75
CA PHE A 51 -3.91 -32.32 8.01
C PHE A 51 -3.72 -32.06 6.51
N GLU A 52 -3.01 -32.96 5.85
CA GLU A 52 -2.72 -32.88 4.40
C GLU A 52 -2.91 -34.24 3.71
N ASP A 53 -3.51 -34.21 2.52
CA ASP A 53 -3.43 -35.30 1.53
C ASP A 53 -2.42 -34.89 0.47
N ALA A 54 -1.21 -35.38 0.60
CA ALA A 54 -0.10 -35.04 -0.28
C ALA A 54 -0.28 -35.59 -1.72
N ILE A 55 -1.05 -36.67 -1.89
CA ILE A 55 -1.29 -37.28 -3.19
C ILE A 55 -2.32 -36.51 -3.99
N ASN A 56 -3.40 -36.09 -3.32
CA ASN A 56 -4.53 -35.40 -3.94
C ASN A 56 -4.50 -33.89 -3.77
N ASN A 57 -3.39 -33.31 -3.28
CA ASN A 57 -3.18 -31.88 -3.06
C ASN A 57 -4.32 -31.22 -2.27
N LYS A 58 -4.53 -31.67 -1.03
CA LYS A 58 -5.55 -31.12 -0.14
C LYS A 58 -4.98 -30.83 1.22
N PHE A 59 -5.50 -29.82 1.89
CA PHE A 59 -5.22 -29.60 3.31
C PHE A 59 -6.44 -29.11 4.07
N VAL A 60 -6.43 -29.34 5.39
CA VAL A 60 -7.42 -28.78 6.33
C VAL A 60 -6.70 -28.42 7.63
N ILE A 61 -6.92 -27.21 8.11
CA ILE A 61 -6.50 -26.72 9.43
C ILE A 61 -7.71 -26.76 10.35
N VAL A 62 -7.61 -27.44 11.48
CA VAL A 62 -8.72 -27.67 12.41
C VAL A 62 -8.31 -27.20 13.80
N ALA A 63 -9.17 -26.43 14.47
CA ALA A 63 -8.99 -26.12 15.88
C ALA A 63 -9.05 -27.40 16.73
N ASN A 64 -8.28 -27.46 17.81
CA ASN A 64 -8.29 -28.57 18.74
C ASN A 64 -9.67 -28.72 19.39
N SER A 65 -10.10 -29.95 19.67
CA SER A 65 -11.43 -30.32 20.19
C SER A 65 -11.84 -29.57 21.47
N LYS A 66 -10.86 -29.10 22.27
CA LYS A 66 -11.10 -28.23 23.46
C LYS A 66 -11.76 -26.88 23.14
N TYR A 67 -11.87 -26.49 21.87
CA TYR A 67 -12.52 -25.24 21.41
C TYR A 67 -13.93 -25.46 20.87
N ARG A 68 -14.44 -26.70 20.88
CA ARG A 68 -15.78 -27.05 20.36
C ARG A 68 -16.92 -26.26 20.99
N SER A 69 -16.79 -25.85 22.25
CA SER A 69 -17.81 -25.06 22.96
C SER A 69 -17.80 -23.58 22.60
N VAL A 70 -16.82 -23.11 21.84
CA VAL A 70 -16.65 -21.67 21.51
C VAL A 70 -16.61 -21.40 20.01
N LEU A 71 -16.63 -22.44 19.18
CA LEU A 71 -16.61 -22.36 17.72
C LEU A 71 -17.81 -23.11 17.11
N ASP A 72 -18.54 -22.46 16.22
CA ASP A 72 -19.59 -23.09 15.42
C ASP A 72 -19.02 -24.02 14.35
N ASP A 73 -17.88 -23.65 13.76
CA ASP A 73 -17.12 -24.45 12.77
C ASP A 73 -15.65 -24.52 13.18
N MET A 74 -15.21 -25.72 13.53
CA MET A 74 -13.85 -26.02 13.96
C MET A 74 -12.81 -25.88 12.85
N VAL A 75 -13.20 -25.80 11.59
CA VAL A 75 -12.28 -25.64 10.46
C VAL A 75 -11.85 -24.19 10.35
N LEU A 76 -10.54 -23.95 10.35
CA LEU A 76 -9.92 -22.62 10.28
C LEU A 76 -9.48 -22.27 8.86
N ALA A 77 -8.99 -23.29 8.12
CA ALA A 77 -8.61 -23.15 6.71
C ALA A 77 -8.71 -24.48 5.98
N TYR A 78 -8.87 -24.45 4.66
CA TYR A 78 -8.87 -25.65 3.83
C TYR A 78 -8.54 -25.35 2.37
N SER A 79 -8.08 -26.39 1.67
CA SER A 79 -7.98 -26.44 0.22
C SER A 79 -8.38 -27.81 -0.32
N THR A 80 -8.95 -27.81 -1.52
CA THR A 80 -9.30 -29.04 -2.25
C THR A 80 -8.36 -29.33 -3.41
N ASP A 81 -7.39 -28.43 -3.68
CA ASP A 81 -6.48 -28.51 -4.83
C ASP A 81 -5.05 -28.05 -4.54
N SER A 82 -4.72 -27.84 -3.26
CA SER A 82 -3.40 -27.38 -2.84
C SER A 82 -2.92 -28.06 -1.57
N ARG A 83 -1.59 -28.22 -1.44
CA ARG A 83 -0.92 -28.71 -0.24
C ARG A 83 -0.55 -27.55 0.67
N PHE A 84 -0.50 -27.78 1.98
CA PHE A 84 0.00 -26.82 2.95
C PHE A 84 1.51 -26.87 3.13
N GLN A 85 2.11 -28.07 3.08
CA GLN A 85 3.56 -28.24 3.09
C GLN A 85 4.22 -27.86 1.75
N GLY A 86 5.53 -27.66 1.79
CA GLY A 86 6.36 -27.36 0.60
C GLY A 86 6.97 -25.97 0.57
N THR A 87 6.57 -25.08 1.47
CA THR A 87 7.23 -23.78 1.67
C THR A 87 7.34 -23.48 3.16
N GLU A 88 8.54 -23.55 3.70
CA GLU A 88 8.83 -22.99 5.02
C GLU A 88 8.86 -21.48 4.91
N SER A 89 7.86 -20.77 5.43
CA SER A 89 7.77 -19.33 5.33
C SER A 89 7.38 -18.71 6.68
N ALA A 90 7.86 -17.49 6.90
CA ALA A 90 7.45 -16.69 8.06
C ALA A 90 5.92 -16.50 8.10
N TRP A 91 5.28 -16.37 6.93
CA TRP A 91 3.83 -16.24 6.82
C TRP A 91 3.08 -17.45 7.39
N LYS A 92 3.50 -18.68 7.11
CA LYS A 92 2.86 -19.89 7.67
C LYS A 92 2.97 -19.93 9.19
N LYS A 93 4.15 -19.62 9.73
CA LYS A 93 4.35 -19.52 11.19
C LYS A 93 3.44 -18.44 11.79
N ASN A 94 3.35 -17.28 11.14
CA ASN A 94 2.48 -16.19 11.57
C ASN A 94 0.99 -16.55 11.47
N LEU A 95 0.56 -17.30 10.44
CA LEU A 95 -0.81 -17.80 10.31
C LEU A 95 -1.18 -18.73 11.47
N LEU A 96 -0.35 -19.71 11.77
CA LEU A 96 -0.62 -20.66 12.87
C LEU A 96 -0.61 -19.95 14.22
N ALA A 97 0.30 -18.99 14.42
CA ALA A 97 0.33 -18.14 15.61
C ALA A 97 -0.92 -17.25 15.71
N TYR A 98 -1.36 -16.66 14.60
CA TYR A 98 -2.60 -15.89 14.53
C TYR A 98 -3.79 -16.72 14.98
N TYR A 99 -4.01 -17.89 14.39
CA TYR A 99 -5.11 -18.78 14.78
C TYR A 99 -5.00 -19.24 16.23
N SER A 100 -3.81 -19.56 16.71
CA SER A 100 -3.61 -19.95 18.11
C SER A 100 -4.02 -18.83 19.09
N ASN A 101 -3.61 -17.60 18.80
CA ASN A 101 -3.95 -16.44 19.62
C ASN A 101 -5.45 -16.14 19.59
N GLU A 102 -6.07 -16.17 18.41
CA GLU A 102 -7.52 -15.96 18.26
C GLU A 102 -8.34 -17.00 19.02
N LEU A 103 -7.94 -18.28 18.98
CA LEU A 103 -8.59 -19.35 19.73
C LEU A 103 -8.48 -19.16 21.25
N ILE A 104 -7.30 -18.75 21.74
CA ILE A 104 -7.10 -18.42 23.15
C ILE A 104 -8.00 -17.25 23.56
N CYS A 105 -8.06 -16.20 22.76
CA CYS A 105 -8.92 -15.04 22.98
C CYS A 105 -10.40 -15.42 23.05
N LEU A 106 -10.89 -16.22 22.11
CA LEU A 106 -12.28 -16.73 22.12
C LEU A 106 -12.62 -17.45 23.42
N LYS A 107 -11.72 -18.29 23.92
CA LYS A 107 -11.93 -18.99 25.17
C LYS A 107 -11.99 -18.06 26.39
N LEU A 108 -11.18 -17.00 26.39
CA LEU A 108 -11.19 -15.98 27.45
C LEU A 108 -12.46 -15.13 27.41
N ILE A 109 -12.94 -14.75 26.24
CA ILE A 109 -14.19 -14.01 26.04
C ILE A 109 -15.37 -14.85 26.54
N ASN A 110 -15.46 -16.11 26.12
CA ASN A 110 -16.55 -17.02 26.51
C ASN A 110 -16.55 -17.26 28.03
N ALA A 111 -15.37 -17.28 28.67
CA ALA A 111 -15.25 -17.37 30.12
C ALA A 111 -15.58 -16.04 30.85
N LYS A 112 -16.06 -15.01 30.16
CA LYS A 112 -16.34 -13.63 30.67
C LYS A 112 -15.13 -12.97 31.34
N LYS A 113 -13.93 -13.37 30.97
CA LYS A 113 -12.66 -12.80 31.50
C LYS A 113 -12.18 -11.59 30.71
N VAL A 114 -12.81 -11.28 29.58
CA VAL A 114 -12.48 -10.15 28.69
C VAL A 114 -13.79 -9.52 28.23
N THR A 115 -13.92 -8.20 28.36
CA THR A 115 -15.05 -7.44 27.84
C THR A 115 -14.96 -7.29 26.33
N TYR A 116 -16.05 -7.53 25.65
CA TYR A 116 -16.17 -7.48 24.19
C TYR A 116 -16.97 -6.26 23.74
N ASN A 117 -16.37 -5.40 22.93
CA ASN A 117 -17.04 -4.31 22.21
C ASN A 117 -17.10 -4.68 20.72
N GLY A 118 -17.97 -5.59 20.34
CA GLY A 118 -18.06 -6.10 18.97
C GLY A 118 -19.32 -5.67 18.25
N ILE A 119 -19.18 -5.31 16.99
CA ILE A 119 -20.29 -5.13 16.05
C ILE A 119 -20.73 -6.52 15.60
N HIS A 120 -22.01 -6.86 15.82
CA HIS A 120 -22.62 -8.05 15.24
C HIS A 120 -22.78 -7.84 13.73
N PHE A 121 -22.17 -8.70 12.92
CA PHE A 121 -22.61 -8.83 11.53
C PHE A 121 -23.95 -9.58 11.53
N GLU A 122 -24.98 -8.96 10.99
CA GLU A 122 -26.23 -9.68 10.68
C GLU A 122 -25.89 -10.89 9.80
N LYS A 123 -26.55 -12.02 10.05
CA LYS A 123 -26.50 -13.19 9.16
C LYS A 123 -27.17 -12.83 7.84
N THR A 124 -26.46 -12.11 6.99
CA THR A 124 -26.82 -11.99 5.56
C THR A 124 -26.57 -13.33 4.88
N ASN A 125 -27.25 -13.60 3.79
CA ASN A 125 -27.03 -14.81 2.97
C ASN A 125 -25.54 -14.99 2.73
N PRO A 126 -25.00 -16.22 2.87
CA PRO A 126 -23.56 -16.46 2.71
C PRO A 126 -23.13 -16.04 1.30
N ILE A 127 -22.22 -15.07 1.25
CA ILE A 127 -21.62 -14.60 0.00
C ILE A 127 -20.72 -15.73 -0.51
N GLU A 128 -20.86 -16.08 -1.80
CA GLU A 128 -19.98 -17.01 -2.47
C GLU A 128 -19.48 -16.43 -3.79
N ILE A 129 -18.18 -16.22 -3.88
CA ILE A 129 -17.49 -15.80 -5.10
C ILE A 129 -16.34 -16.78 -5.30
N THR A 130 -16.42 -17.54 -6.40
CA THR A 130 -15.36 -18.48 -6.78
C THR A 130 -14.06 -17.73 -7.06
N PRO A 131 -12.89 -18.33 -6.80
CA PRO A 131 -11.61 -17.71 -7.08
C PRO A 131 -11.53 -17.17 -8.51
N LEU A 132 -11.17 -15.89 -8.61
CA LEU A 132 -11.09 -15.18 -9.89
C LEU A 132 -9.85 -15.61 -10.68
N LEU A 133 -8.75 -15.89 -10.00
CA LEU A 133 -7.48 -16.27 -10.61
C LEU A 133 -7.38 -17.78 -10.77
N SER A 134 -6.93 -18.19 -11.95
CA SER A 134 -6.58 -19.59 -12.24
C SER A 134 -5.07 -19.83 -12.25
N THR A 135 -4.26 -18.77 -12.12
CA THR A 135 -2.80 -18.88 -12.11
C THR A 135 -2.27 -19.52 -10.84
N LYS A 136 -1.27 -20.39 -10.99
CA LYS A 136 -0.49 -20.99 -9.89
C LYS A 136 0.98 -20.60 -10.07
N TRP A 137 1.26 -19.29 -10.05
CA TRP A 137 2.60 -18.79 -10.26
C TRP A 137 3.38 -18.71 -8.95
N GLY A 138 4.71 -18.76 -9.06
CA GLY A 138 5.62 -18.70 -7.94
C GLY A 138 6.71 -17.64 -8.12
N GLN A 139 7.63 -17.56 -7.16
CA GLN A 139 8.71 -16.56 -7.15
C GLN A 139 10.05 -17.12 -7.67
N GLY A 140 10.20 -18.44 -7.67
CA GLY A 140 11.40 -19.14 -8.13
C GLY A 140 11.31 -19.55 -9.60
N TYR A 141 12.23 -20.43 -10.03
CA TYR A 141 12.25 -20.92 -11.41
C TYR A 141 10.91 -21.58 -11.80
N PRO A 142 10.40 -21.31 -13.01
CA PRO A 142 11.02 -20.55 -14.11
C PRO A 142 10.74 -19.05 -14.08
N TYR A 143 9.91 -18.53 -13.15
CA TYR A 143 9.44 -17.16 -13.09
C TYR A 143 10.58 -16.14 -12.89
N ASN A 144 11.65 -16.53 -12.17
CA ASN A 144 12.80 -15.69 -11.87
C ASN A 144 13.96 -15.83 -12.87
N SER A 145 13.75 -16.48 -14.03
CA SER A 145 14.87 -16.77 -14.93
C SER A 145 15.59 -15.53 -15.49
N GLN A 146 14.96 -14.35 -15.42
CA GLN A 146 15.56 -13.06 -15.79
C GLN A 146 16.07 -12.24 -14.60
N CYS A 147 15.81 -12.66 -13.36
CA CYS A 147 16.31 -11.98 -12.19
C CYS A 147 17.84 -12.10 -12.04
N PRO A 148 18.49 -11.20 -11.30
CA PRO A 148 19.92 -11.29 -11.01
C PRO A 148 20.32 -12.63 -10.41
N LYS A 149 21.58 -13.01 -10.58
CA LYS A 149 22.13 -14.22 -9.98
C LYS A 149 22.35 -14.06 -8.49
N THR A 150 22.23 -15.15 -7.74
CA THR A 150 22.64 -15.16 -6.33
C THR A 150 24.18 -15.06 -6.24
N SER A 151 24.68 -14.52 -5.13
CA SER A 151 26.12 -14.35 -4.90
C SER A 151 26.85 -15.69 -4.73
N LEU A 152 26.16 -16.73 -4.29
CA LEU A 152 26.75 -18.02 -3.87
C LEU A 152 26.44 -19.19 -4.79
N SER A 153 25.57 -19.04 -5.80
CA SER A 153 25.17 -20.11 -6.67
C SER A 153 24.84 -19.63 -8.09
N ILE A 154 24.63 -20.60 -9.00
CA ILE A 154 24.18 -20.31 -10.37
C ILE A 154 22.68 -19.99 -10.46
N SER A 155 21.93 -20.11 -9.36
CA SER A 155 20.51 -19.82 -9.33
C SER A 155 20.22 -18.31 -9.41
N ASN A 156 19.01 -17.97 -9.81
CA ASN A 156 18.57 -16.58 -9.84
C ASN A 156 17.90 -16.22 -8.50
N LYS A 157 18.02 -14.96 -8.10
CA LYS A 157 17.27 -14.39 -6.98
C LYS A 157 15.78 -14.47 -7.25
N LEU A 158 14.96 -14.52 -6.20
CA LEU A 158 13.50 -14.60 -6.35
C LEU A 158 12.93 -13.31 -6.95
N THR A 159 11.78 -13.41 -7.63
CA THR A 159 11.06 -12.24 -8.15
C THR A 159 10.50 -11.34 -7.05
N GLY A 160 10.21 -11.91 -5.86
CA GLY A 160 9.54 -11.25 -4.76
C GLY A 160 8.02 -11.39 -4.79
N CYS A 161 7.42 -11.38 -3.60
CA CYS A 161 5.98 -11.64 -3.45
C CYS A 161 5.11 -10.53 -4.06
N VAL A 162 5.52 -9.26 -3.94
CA VAL A 162 4.79 -8.11 -4.49
C VAL A 162 4.73 -8.19 -6.02
N ALA A 163 5.88 -8.39 -6.67
CA ALA A 163 5.95 -8.52 -8.13
C ALA A 163 5.15 -9.74 -8.64
N THR A 164 5.18 -10.85 -7.90
CA THR A 164 4.42 -12.06 -8.22
C THR A 164 2.91 -11.83 -8.11
N ALA A 165 2.45 -11.20 -7.03
CA ALA A 165 1.04 -10.85 -6.86
C ALA A 165 0.57 -9.90 -7.96
N MET A 166 1.33 -8.83 -8.21
CA MET A 166 1.07 -7.87 -9.28
C MET A 166 0.94 -8.52 -10.65
N SER A 167 1.91 -9.39 -10.99
CA SER A 167 1.93 -10.09 -12.30
C SER A 167 0.72 -11.00 -12.50
N GLN A 168 0.25 -11.70 -11.45
CA GLN A 168 -0.94 -12.55 -11.53
C GLN A 168 -2.22 -11.72 -11.72
N VAL A 169 -2.35 -10.57 -11.05
CA VAL A 169 -3.48 -9.65 -11.24
C VAL A 169 -3.45 -9.05 -12.65
N MET A 170 -2.29 -8.63 -13.14
CA MET A 170 -2.14 -8.13 -14.51
C MET A 170 -2.49 -9.22 -15.54
N TYR A 171 -2.09 -10.46 -15.30
CA TYR A 171 -2.46 -11.59 -16.17
C TYR A 171 -3.97 -11.89 -16.12
N TYR A 172 -4.62 -11.77 -14.97
CA TYR A 172 -6.07 -11.91 -14.86
C TYR A 172 -6.79 -10.90 -15.77
N HIS A 173 -6.39 -9.64 -15.77
CA HIS A 173 -6.95 -8.60 -16.61
C HIS A 173 -6.47 -8.64 -18.06
N LYS A 174 -5.38 -9.34 -18.38
CA LYS A 174 -4.67 -9.27 -19.69
C LYS A 174 -4.32 -7.82 -20.06
N HIS A 175 -3.90 -7.04 -19.09
CA HIS A 175 -3.67 -5.61 -19.16
C HIS A 175 -2.34 -5.21 -18.52
N PRO A 176 -1.63 -4.20 -19.09
CA PRO A 176 -1.90 -3.48 -20.35
C PRO A 176 -1.36 -4.23 -21.57
N GLN A 177 -1.59 -3.69 -22.75
CA GLN A 177 -0.96 -4.19 -23.99
C GLN A 177 0.48 -3.66 -24.14
N LYS A 178 0.75 -2.52 -23.51
CA LYS A 178 2.05 -1.83 -23.53
C LYS A 178 2.21 -1.05 -22.22
N GLY A 179 3.42 -0.99 -21.68
CA GLY A 179 3.75 -0.12 -20.56
C GLY A 179 4.00 1.32 -20.98
N GLU A 180 4.19 2.21 -20.00
CA GLU A 180 4.56 3.62 -20.22
C GLU A 180 5.55 4.12 -19.17
N GLY A 181 6.24 5.23 -19.48
CA GLY A 181 7.14 5.91 -18.55
C GLY A 181 8.43 5.15 -18.29
N CYS A 182 9.25 5.71 -17.44
CA CYS A 182 10.58 5.18 -17.13
C CYS A 182 10.91 5.34 -15.65
N LEU A 183 11.92 4.59 -15.19
CA LEU A 183 12.39 4.60 -13.81
C LEU A 183 13.88 4.25 -13.75
N ASN A 184 14.63 4.90 -12.86
CA ASN A 184 15.98 4.46 -12.49
C ASN A 184 15.87 3.52 -11.28
N VAL A 185 16.36 2.30 -11.43
CA VAL A 185 16.26 1.24 -10.41
C VAL A 185 17.66 0.79 -9.99
N ASN A 186 17.87 0.59 -8.70
CA ASN A 186 19.09 -0.04 -8.22
C ASN A 186 18.94 -1.57 -8.30
N VAL A 187 19.74 -2.20 -9.14
CA VAL A 187 19.81 -3.66 -9.28
C VAL A 187 21.21 -4.11 -8.85
N ASP A 188 21.31 -4.74 -7.70
CA ASP A 188 22.59 -5.24 -7.15
C ASP A 188 23.71 -4.18 -7.09
N GLY A 189 23.36 -2.96 -6.65
CA GLY A 189 24.29 -1.85 -6.51
C GLY A 189 24.57 -1.09 -7.81
N ARG A 190 23.96 -1.46 -8.92
CA ARG A 190 24.01 -0.73 -10.19
C ARG A 190 22.69 -0.03 -10.45
N VAL A 191 22.76 1.22 -10.88
CA VAL A 191 21.57 1.95 -11.31
C VAL A 191 21.30 1.61 -12.78
N GLU A 192 20.14 1.04 -13.03
CA GLU A 192 19.67 0.72 -14.38
C GLU A 192 18.49 1.63 -14.73
N TYR A 193 18.53 2.19 -15.94
CA TYR A 193 17.41 2.92 -16.51
C TYR A 193 16.47 1.94 -17.20
N VAL A 194 15.22 1.92 -16.77
CA VAL A 194 14.17 1.06 -17.31
C VAL A 194 13.11 1.93 -17.97
N ASP A 195 12.89 1.72 -19.26
CA ASP A 195 11.81 2.37 -20.03
C ASP A 195 10.71 1.34 -20.29
N PHE A 196 9.60 1.49 -19.56
CA PHE A 196 8.47 0.57 -19.65
C PHE A 196 7.71 0.69 -20.97
N SER A 197 7.91 1.75 -21.75
CA SER A 197 7.27 1.90 -23.06
C SER A 197 7.72 0.86 -24.09
N PHE A 198 8.82 0.16 -23.83
CA PHE A 198 9.26 -0.98 -24.63
C PHE A 198 8.69 -2.32 -24.16
N GLU A 199 7.98 -2.35 -23.05
CA GLU A 199 7.42 -3.58 -22.51
C GLU A 199 6.04 -3.87 -23.09
N HIS A 200 5.93 -5.03 -23.73
CA HIS A 200 4.71 -5.54 -24.36
C HIS A 200 4.39 -6.94 -23.82
N PRO A 201 3.61 -7.04 -22.72
CA PRO A 201 3.32 -8.35 -22.13
C PRO A 201 2.63 -9.30 -23.11
N GLN A 202 3.20 -10.50 -23.27
CA GLN A 202 2.74 -11.50 -24.24
C GLN A 202 1.67 -12.41 -23.63
N TRP A 203 0.51 -11.84 -23.27
CA TRP A 203 -0.55 -12.50 -22.49
C TRP A 203 -0.98 -13.86 -23.01
N LYS A 204 -1.08 -14.03 -24.35
CA LYS A 204 -1.51 -15.28 -24.98
C LYS A 204 -0.50 -16.42 -24.90
N GLN A 205 0.78 -16.09 -24.69
CA GLN A 205 1.86 -17.05 -24.59
C GLN A 205 2.11 -17.55 -23.15
N MET A 206 1.51 -16.88 -22.17
CA MET A 206 1.67 -17.26 -20.76
C MET A 206 0.71 -18.37 -20.37
N LYS A 207 1.23 -19.36 -19.61
CA LYS A 207 0.47 -20.50 -19.07
C LYS A 207 -0.03 -20.22 -17.65
N LEU A 208 -1.08 -20.93 -17.22
CA LEU A 208 -1.64 -20.83 -15.87
C LEU A 208 -0.68 -21.34 -14.79
N SER A 209 0.19 -22.28 -15.15
CA SER A 209 1.24 -22.83 -14.27
C SER A 209 2.42 -23.32 -15.10
N TYR A 210 3.57 -23.42 -14.47
CA TYR A 210 4.80 -23.92 -15.07
C TYR A 210 5.43 -24.97 -14.16
N SER A 211 6.01 -26.00 -14.76
CA SER A 211 6.78 -27.02 -14.03
C SER A 211 8.18 -26.47 -13.69
N SER A 212 8.72 -26.87 -12.54
CA SER A 212 10.13 -26.63 -12.21
C SER A 212 11.12 -27.30 -13.20
N PHE A 213 10.62 -28.22 -14.03
CA PHE A 213 11.37 -28.88 -15.12
C PHE A 213 11.14 -28.23 -16.50
N SER A 214 10.37 -27.12 -16.57
CA SER A 214 10.22 -26.39 -17.83
C SER A 214 11.60 -25.99 -18.35
N LYS A 215 11.91 -26.36 -19.60
CA LYS A 215 13.22 -26.05 -20.19
C LYS A 215 13.31 -24.53 -20.43
N SER A 216 14.52 -24.00 -20.30
CA SER A 216 14.81 -22.63 -20.73
C SER A 216 14.52 -22.51 -22.23
N GLY A 217 13.60 -21.64 -22.63
CA GLY A 217 13.20 -21.46 -24.01
C GLY A 217 12.05 -20.44 -24.11
N GLU A 218 11.48 -20.32 -25.29
CA GLU A 218 10.42 -19.35 -25.59
C GLU A 218 9.17 -19.49 -24.71
N ASP A 219 8.90 -20.71 -24.21
CA ASP A 219 7.76 -21.05 -23.35
C ASP A 219 7.67 -20.25 -22.04
N ILE A 220 8.83 -19.99 -21.41
CA ILE A 220 8.91 -19.37 -20.07
C ILE A 220 9.25 -17.87 -20.13
N MET A 221 9.80 -17.41 -21.26
CA MET A 221 10.27 -16.04 -21.41
C MET A 221 9.17 -14.98 -21.17
N PRO A 222 7.94 -15.15 -21.68
CA PRO A 222 6.88 -14.18 -21.46
C PRO A 222 6.55 -13.95 -19.99
N VAL A 223 6.40 -15.01 -19.20
CA VAL A 223 6.10 -14.91 -17.77
C VAL A 223 7.30 -14.41 -16.97
N ALA A 224 8.51 -14.89 -17.28
CA ALA A 224 9.73 -14.46 -16.62
C ALA A 224 10.04 -12.99 -16.88
N ARG A 225 9.79 -12.49 -18.11
CA ARG A 225 9.92 -11.07 -18.44
C ARG A 225 8.94 -10.24 -17.64
N LEU A 226 7.65 -10.59 -17.64
CA LEU A 226 6.63 -9.88 -16.85
C LEU A 226 7.01 -9.81 -15.37
N MET A 227 7.42 -10.93 -14.79
CA MET A 227 7.83 -11.00 -13.38
C MET A 227 9.02 -10.11 -13.06
N PHE A 228 10.05 -10.15 -13.91
CA PHE A 228 11.26 -9.35 -13.72
C PHE A 228 10.98 -7.85 -13.87
N VAL A 229 10.27 -7.47 -14.93
CA VAL A 229 9.91 -6.06 -15.18
C VAL A 229 9.02 -5.51 -14.06
N ASN A 230 8.11 -6.32 -13.53
CA ASN A 230 7.33 -5.94 -12.36
C ASN A 230 8.20 -5.78 -11.10
N ALA A 231 9.18 -6.65 -10.89
CA ALA A 231 10.14 -6.48 -9.80
C ALA A 231 10.94 -5.17 -9.94
N LEU A 232 11.32 -4.79 -11.16
CA LEU A 232 11.96 -3.49 -11.44
C LEU A 232 11.00 -2.32 -11.19
N SER A 233 9.75 -2.42 -11.66
CA SER A 233 8.75 -1.34 -11.56
C SER A 233 8.39 -0.98 -10.11
N VAL A 234 8.57 -1.91 -9.19
CA VAL A 234 8.38 -1.69 -7.74
C VAL A 234 9.69 -1.44 -7.00
N SER A 235 10.79 -1.21 -7.72
CA SER A 235 12.14 -0.99 -7.16
C SER A 235 12.53 -2.06 -6.15
N SER A 236 12.33 -3.34 -6.51
CA SER A 236 12.63 -4.46 -5.63
C SER A 236 14.08 -4.50 -5.17
N SER A 237 14.28 -4.73 -3.89
CA SER A 237 15.60 -5.04 -3.32
C SER A 237 15.86 -6.54 -3.44
N PHE A 238 16.64 -6.92 -4.44
CA PHE A 238 16.98 -8.31 -4.70
C PHE A 238 18.00 -8.84 -3.67
N GLY A 239 17.61 -9.84 -2.89
CA GLY A 239 18.49 -10.50 -1.91
C GLY A 239 18.64 -12.00 -2.19
N ASP A 240 19.70 -12.62 -1.66
CA ASP A 240 19.99 -14.05 -1.86
C ASP A 240 18.98 -14.96 -1.14
N THR A 241 18.39 -14.49 -0.05
CA THR A 241 17.40 -15.23 0.75
C THR A 241 15.96 -14.79 0.50
N GLY A 242 15.74 -13.69 -0.24
CA GLY A 242 14.44 -13.15 -0.56
C GLY A 242 14.53 -11.78 -1.22
N THR A 243 13.49 -11.40 -1.91
CA THR A 243 13.38 -10.10 -2.61
C THR A 243 12.26 -9.29 -1.98
N ALA A 244 12.56 -8.06 -1.58
CA ALA A 244 11.65 -7.19 -0.86
C ALA A 244 11.14 -6.04 -1.71
N ALA A 245 9.86 -5.73 -1.59
CA ALA A 245 9.19 -4.53 -2.10
C ALA A 245 7.99 -4.22 -1.20
N ASN A 246 7.31 -3.09 -1.42
CA ASN A 246 6.11 -2.73 -0.68
C ASN A 246 4.91 -2.49 -1.61
N ASN A 247 3.70 -2.57 -1.05
CA ASN A 247 2.46 -2.43 -1.84
C ASN A 247 2.20 -1.00 -2.31
N LEU A 248 2.79 0.01 -1.69
CA LEU A 248 2.71 1.39 -2.20
C LEU A 248 3.47 1.52 -3.53
N ALA A 249 4.63 0.88 -3.64
CA ALA A 249 5.36 0.81 -4.90
C ALA A 249 4.58 0.04 -5.97
N ALA A 250 3.87 -1.03 -5.60
CA ALA A 250 2.97 -1.75 -6.51
C ALA A 250 1.84 -0.85 -7.02
N ARG A 251 1.18 -0.09 -6.13
CA ARG A 251 0.17 0.91 -6.50
C ARG A 251 0.74 1.94 -7.48
N THR A 252 1.90 2.49 -7.14
CA THR A 252 2.57 3.49 -7.98
C THR A 252 2.91 2.93 -9.35
N ALA A 253 3.44 1.71 -9.42
CA ALA A 253 3.78 1.04 -10.67
C ALA A 253 2.55 0.75 -11.54
N LEU A 254 1.48 0.19 -10.95
CA LEU A 254 0.24 -0.10 -11.66
C LEU A 254 -0.34 1.15 -12.33
N VAL A 255 -0.38 2.27 -11.61
CA VAL A 255 -0.99 3.51 -12.11
C VAL A 255 -0.07 4.27 -13.08
N ASN A 256 1.26 4.26 -12.86
CA ASN A 256 2.17 5.11 -13.63
C ASN A 256 2.88 4.41 -14.78
N PHE A 257 2.96 3.07 -14.75
CA PHE A 257 3.65 2.31 -15.79
C PHE A 257 2.75 1.31 -16.52
N TRP A 258 1.66 0.87 -15.86
CA TRP A 258 0.84 -0.24 -16.35
C TRP A 258 -0.60 0.13 -16.66
N HIS A 259 -0.92 1.41 -16.78
CA HIS A 259 -2.24 1.92 -17.18
C HIS A 259 -3.41 1.38 -16.34
N TYR A 260 -3.20 1.25 -15.02
CA TYR A 260 -4.29 0.97 -14.10
C TYR A 260 -4.94 2.25 -13.59
N HIS A 261 -6.22 2.14 -13.26
CA HIS A 261 -7.03 3.29 -12.86
C HIS A 261 -6.48 3.96 -11.58
N PRO A 262 -6.38 5.31 -11.54
CA PRO A 262 -5.79 6.03 -10.40
C PRO A 262 -6.53 5.87 -9.06
N THR A 263 -7.79 5.41 -9.09
CA THR A 263 -8.53 5.06 -7.87
C THR A 263 -8.06 3.74 -7.22
N CYS A 264 -7.08 3.05 -7.81
CA CYS A 264 -6.33 2.00 -7.12
C CYS A 264 -5.66 2.57 -5.88
N GLN A 265 -5.94 2.01 -4.69
CA GLN A 265 -5.50 2.56 -3.42
C GLN A 265 -4.95 1.53 -2.45
N LEU A 266 -4.02 2.00 -1.61
CA LEU A 266 -3.48 1.24 -0.50
C LEU A 266 -4.15 1.68 0.81
N ILE A 267 -4.82 0.76 1.47
CA ILE A 267 -5.35 0.94 2.83
C ILE A 267 -4.47 0.15 3.80
N LYS A 268 -4.05 0.81 4.89
CA LYS A 268 -3.34 0.17 6.00
C LYS A 268 -4.27 0.16 7.21
N SER A 269 -4.49 -1.00 7.79
CA SER A 269 -5.28 -1.15 9.01
C SER A 269 -5.06 -2.54 9.61
N GLU A 270 -5.01 -2.62 10.92
CA GLU A 270 -5.07 -3.90 11.64
C GLU A 270 -6.51 -4.30 11.98
N ASN A 271 -7.48 -3.40 11.78
CA ASN A 271 -8.89 -3.64 12.02
C ASN A 271 -9.53 -4.39 10.84
N GLN A 272 -9.71 -5.70 10.99
CA GLN A 272 -10.32 -6.57 9.97
C GLN A 272 -11.76 -6.15 9.63
N ASN A 273 -12.50 -5.57 10.58
CA ASN A 273 -13.86 -5.08 10.33
C ASN A 273 -13.90 -3.94 9.31
N ARG A 274 -12.79 -3.23 9.16
CA ARG A 274 -12.65 -2.17 8.17
C ARG A 274 -12.22 -2.72 6.80
N LEU A 275 -11.32 -3.72 6.79
CA LEU A 275 -10.74 -4.23 5.55
C LEU A 275 -11.65 -5.22 4.82
N ILE A 276 -12.35 -6.11 5.55
CA ILE A 276 -13.19 -7.16 4.95
C ILE A 276 -14.31 -6.61 4.06
N PRO A 277 -15.07 -5.56 4.45
CA PRO A 277 -16.09 -4.99 3.56
C PRO A 277 -15.53 -4.46 2.24
N VAL A 278 -14.34 -3.86 2.24
CA VAL A 278 -13.67 -3.37 1.02
C VAL A 278 -13.27 -4.54 0.12
N ILE A 279 -12.72 -5.62 0.70
CA ILE A 279 -12.42 -6.84 -0.05
C ILE A 279 -13.68 -7.42 -0.70
N ILE A 280 -14.79 -7.49 0.03
CA ILE A 280 -16.07 -8.03 -0.48
C ILE A 280 -16.60 -7.15 -1.62
N ASP A 281 -16.51 -5.83 -1.50
CA ASP A 281 -16.94 -4.91 -2.56
C ASP A 281 -16.13 -5.12 -3.84
N ASP A 282 -14.80 -5.19 -3.74
CA ASP A 282 -13.94 -5.44 -4.90
C ASP A 282 -14.22 -6.80 -5.54
N LEU A 283 -14.33 -7.87 -4.73
CA LEU A 283 -14.63 -9.20 -5.26
C LEU A 283 -16.00 -9.27 -5.96
N ASN A 284 -17.02 -8.55 -5.46
CA ASN A 284 -18.32 -8.43 -6.13
C ASN A 284 -18.19 -7.78 -7.51
N ARG A 285 -17.26 -6.82 -7.65
CA ARG A 285 -16.92 -6.17 -8.93
C ARG A 285 -15.96 -6.99 -9.80
N LYS A 286 -15.60 -8.21 -9.37
CA LYS A 286 -14.62 -9.09 -10.04
C LYS A 286 -13.21 -8.50 -10.07
N LEU A 287 -12.85 -7.75 -9.05
CA LEU A 287 -11.52 -7.19 -8.86
C LEU A 287 -10.77 -7.99 -7.79
N PRO A 288 -9.68 -8.67 -8.14
CA PRO A 288 -8.82 -9.31 -7.17
C PRO A 288 -8.04 -8.25 -6.37
N VAL A 289 -7.76 -8.54 -5.10
CA VAL A 289 -7.15 -7.61 -4.17
C VAL A 289 -5.77 -8.12 -3.76
N ILE A 290 -4.75 -7.25 -3.75
CA ILE A 290 -3.44 -7.60 -3.20
C ILE A 290 -3.41 -7.26 -1.72
N ILE A 291 -3.05 -8.23 -0.90
CA ILE A 291 -3.02 -8.14 0.56
C ILE A 291 -1.58 -8.28 1.05
N SER A 292 -1.23 -7.55 2.11
CA SER A 292 -0.02 -7.81 2.89
C SER A 292 -0.34 -8.15 4.33
N GLY A 293 0.35 -9.17 4.84
CA GLY A 293 0.33 -9.59 6.23
C GLY A 293 1.39 -10.64 6.52
N GLY A 294 1.91 -10.68 7.75
CA GLY A 294 2.92 -11.68 8.13
C GLY A 294 4.20 -11.64 7.29
N SER A 295 4.63 -10.44 6.84
CA SER A 295 5.81 -10.22 5.97
C SER A 295 5.69 -10.86 4.58
N HIS A 296 4.46 -10.98 4.06
CA HIS A 296 4.19 -11.53 2.75
C HIS A 296 3.09 -10.74 2.03
N SER A 297 3.20 -10.59 0.70
CA SER A 297 2.15 -10.03 -0.16
C SER A 297 1.57 -11.15 -1.02
N PHE A 298 0.24 -11.22 -1.08
CA PHE A 298 -0.51 -12.26 -1.76
C PHE A 298 -1.86 -11.74 -2.25
N ILE A 299 -2.64 -12.56 -2.93
CA ILE A 299 -3.90 -12.14 -3.55
C ILE A 299 -5.07 -12.75 -2.80
N CYS A 300 -6.10 -11.93 -2.52
CA CYS A 300 -7.44 -12.40 -2.20
C CYS A 300 -8.30 -12.27 -3.47
N ASP A 301 -8.86 -13.38 -3.91
CA ASP A 301 -9.58 -13.48 -5.18
C ASP A 301 -10.90 -14.25 -5.11
N GLY A 302 -11.35 -14.62 -3.91
CA GLY A 302 -12.61 -15.32 -3.71
C GLY A 302 -13.10 -15.30 -2.26
N ILE A 303 -14.35 -15.68 -2.06
CA ILE A 303 -14.97 -15.78 -0.74
C ILE A 303 -15.99 -16.91 -0.73
N LYS A 304 -16.07 -17.65 0.38
CA LYS A 304 -17.11 -18.66 0.62
C LYS A 304 -17.54 -18.62 2.08
N GLY A 305 -18.68 -17.97 2.34
CA GLY A 305 -19.12 -17.69 3.71
C GLY A 305 -18.08 -16.88 4.48
N ASP A 306 -17.59 -17.41 5.61
CA ASP A 306 -16.59 -16.75 6.47
C ASP A 306 -15.13 -16.92 6.00
N TYR A 307 -14.92 -17.55 4.85
CA TYR A 307 -13.60 -17.84 4.34
C TYR A 307 -13.25 -16.98 3.14
N LEU A 308 -12.11 -16.29 3.18
CA LEU A 308 -11.52 -15.66 2.03
C LEU A 308 -10.57 -16.65 1.32
N HIS A 309 -10.59 -16.65 -0.01
CA HIS A 309 -9.65 -17.43 -0.80
C HIS A 309 -8.37 -16.64 -1.05
N PHE A 310 -7.21 -17.27 -0.77
CA PHE A 310 -5.89 -16.68 -0.97
C PHE A 310 -5.09 -17.45 -2.01
N ASN A 311 -4.48 -16.71 -2.95
CA ASN A 311 -3.42 -17.18 -3.83
C ASN A 311 -2.09 -16.60 -3.32
N LEU A 312 -1.25 -17.45 -2.76
CA LEU A 312 -0.06 -17.05 -2.03
C LEU A 312 1.17 -16.79 -2.93
N GLY A 313 1.09 -17.06 -4.23
CA GLY A 313 2.22 -16.86 -5.13
C GLY A 313 3.39 -17.82 -4.90
N TRP A 314 3.08 -19.07 -4.49
CA TRP A 314 4.06 -20.13 -4.22
C TRP A 314 3.89 -21.36 -5.13
N GLY A 315 3.62 -21.11 -6.41
CA GLY A 315 3.39 -22.19 -7.36
C GLY A 315 2.10 -22.97 -7.11
N GLY A 316 1.15 -22.36 -6.42
CA GLY A 316 -0.11 -22.97 -5.99
C GLY A 316 -0.05 -23.61 -4.61
N ALA A 317 1.13 -23.74 -3.99
CA ALA A 317 1.22 -24.29 -2.64
C ALA A 317 0.51 -23.37 -1.63
N ALA A 318 -0.23 -23.98 -0.72
CA ALA A 318 -1.04 -23.35 0.31
C ALA A 318 -2.13 -22.38 -0.20
N ASN A 319 -2.45 -22.37 -1.51
CA ASN A 319 -3.64 -21.68 -1.98
C ASN A 319 -4.89 -22.31 -1.35
N GLY A 320 -5.85 -21.51 -0.90
CA GLY A 320 -7.03 -22.07 -0.23
C GLY A 320 -7.90 -21.03 0.46
N TYR A 321 -8.83 -21.51 1.23
CA TYR A 321 -9.81 -20.75 1.96
C TYR A 321 -9.43 -20.63 3.44
N TYR A 322 -9.38 -19.40 3.95
CA TYR A 322 -8.89 -19.05 5.28
C TYR A 322 -9.90 -18.20 6.04
N LYS A 323 -10.20 -18.55 7.28
CA LYS A 323 -10.93 -17.64 8.17
C LYS A 323 -10.01 -16.51 8.60
N VAL A 324 -10.43 -15.28 8.33
CA VAL A 324 -9.64 -14.08 8.67
C VAL A 324 -10.12 -13.41 9.94
N LYS A 325 -11.22 -13.90 10.52
CA LYS A 325 -11.81 -13.38 11.73
C LYS A 325 -12.40 -14.53 12.54
N LEU A 326 -11.84 -14.79 13.70
CA LEU A 326 -12.37 -15.77 14.67
C LEU A 326 -12.89 -15.08 15.92
N SER A 327 -12.20 -14.04 16.38
CA SER A 327 -12.59 -13.21 17.52
C SER A 327 -12.45 -11.73 17.18
N ASN A 328 -13.07 -10.85 17.96
CA ASN A 328 -12.81 -9.41 17.88
C ASN A 328 -11.93 -8.95 19.04
N CYS A 329 -11.05 -9.83 19.53
CA CYS A 329 -10.19 -9.54 20.66
C CYS A 329 -8.93 -8.81 20.20
N HIS A 330 -8.80 -7.53 20.55
CA HIS A 330 -7.63 -6.70 20.24
C HIS A 330 -6.55 -6.74 21.33
N GLN A 331 -6.57 -7.72 22.26
CA GLN A 331 -5.68 -7.72 23.43
C GLN A 331 -4.28 -8.31 23.23
N SER A 332 -3.89 -8.76 22.05
CA SER A 332 -2.52 -9.23 21.87
C SER A 332 -1.57 -8.07 21.58
N LYS A 333 -0.66 -7.77 22.51
CA LYS A 333 0.48 -6.86 22.29
C LYS A 333 1.43 -7.32 21.16
N ASN A 334 1.20 -8.51 20.61
CA ASN A 334 1.88 -9.07 19.44
C ASN A 334 0.86 -9.18 18.31
N ASN A 335 0.60 -8.06 17.64
CA ASN A 335 -0.35 -7.95 16.55
C ASN A 335 0.07 -8.77 15.32
N TYR A 336 -0.31 -10.04 15.29
CA TYR A 336 -0.25 -10.87 14.08
C TYR A 336 -1.56 -10.77 13.30
N ALA A 337 -1.96 -9.55 12.89
CA ALA A 337 -3.09 -9.43 11.98
C ALA A 337 -2.74 -10.14 10.67
N LEU A 338 -3.63 -11.03 10.22
CA LEU A 338 -3.43 -11.78 8.97
C LEU A 338 -3.44 -10.87 7.75
N ILE A 339 -4.18 -9.77 7.81
CA ILE A 339 -4.25 -8.71 6.81
C ILE A 339 -3.89 -7.38 7.51
N LYS A 340 -2.86 -6.70 7.02
CA LYS A 340 -2.41 -5.39 7.52
C LYS A 340 -2.50 -4.29 6.46
N GLU A 341 -2.36 -4.68 5.20
CA GLU A 341 -2.45 -3.78 4.06
C GLU A 341 -3.32 -4.39 2.97
N LEU A 342 -4.02 -3.54 2.29
CA LEU A 342 -4.94 -3.88 1.23
C LEU A 342 -4.72 -2.93 0.06
N LEU A 343 -4.20 -3.43 -1.06
CA LEU A 343 -4.19 -2.71 -2.33
C LEU A 343 -5.43 -3.15 -3.11
N HIS A 344 -6.36 -2.24 -3.27
CA HIS A 344 -7.70 -2.51 -3.77
C HIS A 344 -8.08 -1.63 -4.96
N ASN A 345 -9.26 -1.88 -5.54
CA ASN A 345 -9.76 -1.22 -6.73
C ASN A 345 -8.76 -1.29 -7.89
N ILE A 346 -8.12 -2.47 -8.05
CA ILE A 346 -7.13 -2.73 -9.09
C ILE A 346 -7.88 -3.07 -10.38
N GLN A 347 -8.15 -2.06 -11.22
CA GLN A 347 -8.86 -2.21 -12.48
C GLN A 347 -8.11 -1.51 -13.61
N PRO A 348 -8.17 -2.04 -14.86
CA PRO A 348 -7.64 -1.36 -16.03
C PRO A 348 -8.20 0.05 -16.19
N ASP A 349 -7.36 0.99 -16.62
CA ASP A 349 -7.80 2.34 -16.96
C ASP A 349 -8.28 2.36 -18.42
N ASN A 350 -9.58 2.32 -18.61
CA ASN A 350 -10.22 2.37 -19.92
C ASN A 350 -11.03 3.67 -20.10
N ASP A 351 -10.94 4.59 -19.14
CA ASP A 351 -11.74 5.80 -19.15
C ASP A 351 -11.13 6.87 -20.06
N ASP A 352 -12.01 7.61 -20.72
CA ASP A 352 -11.63 8.81 -21.46
C ASP A 352 -11.07 9.87 -20.49
N ILE A 353 -10.11 10.64 -20.96
CA ILE A 353 -9.53 11.75 -20.18
C ILE A 353 -10.55 12.87 -20.13
N TYR A 354 -11.14 13.08 -18.94
CA TYR A 354 -12.00 14.23 -18.68
C TYR A 354 -11.14 15.42 -18.26
N ASP A 355 -11.27 16.51 -19.02
CA ASP A 355 -10.62 17.80 -18.77
C ASP A 355 -11.69 18.86 -18.52
N LYS A 356 -11.49 19.71 -17.50
CA LYS A 356 -12.42 20.79 -17.17
C LYS A 356 -11.71 22.03 -16.69
N HIS A 357 -12.22 23.21 -17.09
CA HIS A 357 -11.85 24.50 -16.54
C HIS A 357 -12.98 25.04 -15.66
N VAL A 358 -12.63 25.54 -14.47
CA VAL A 358 -13.58 26.12 -13.50
C VAL A 358 -13.07 27.47 -13.03
N ARG A 359 -13.98 28.47 -12.97
CA ARG A 359 -13.71 29.76 -12.36
C ARG A 359 -14.41 29.85 -11.02
N LEU A 360 -13.66 30.12 -9.94
CA LEU A 360 -14.17 30.28 -8.59
C LEU A 360 -14.28 31.77 -8.24
N GLU A 361 -15.49 32.28 -8.17
CA GLU A 361 -15.73 33.67 -7.74
C GLU A 361 -15.52 33.86 -6.24
N LYS A 362 -15.71 32.81 -5.43
CA LYS A 362 -15.53 32.76 -3.99
C LYS A 362 -14.80 31.50 -3.55
N PRO A 363 -13.95 31.58 -2.51
CA PRO A 363 -13.36 30.40 -1.88
C PRO A 363 -14.44 29.43 -1.37
N GLY A 364 -14.16 28.11 -1.38
CA GLY A 364 -15.05 27.06 -0.88
C GLY A 364 -16.16 26.64 -1.84
N THR A 365 -16.15 27.10 -3.10
CA THR A 365 -17.24 26.83 -4.05
C THR A 365 -16.96 25.79 -5.12
N LEU A 366 -15.78 25.17 -5.14
CA LEU A 366 -15.38 24.18 -6.14
C LEU A 366 -16.39 23.03 -6.23
N LYS A 367 -16.85 22.51 -5.09
CA LYS A 367 -17.80 21.40 -5.03
C LYS A 367 -19.11 21.73 -5.76
N SER A 368 -19.58 22.96 -5.71
CA SER A 368 -20.80 23.38 -6.41
C SER A 368 -20.63 23.55 -7.92
N CYS A 369 -19.38 23.64 -8.41
CA CYS A 369 -19.05 23.78 -9.82
C CYS A 369 -18.86 22.43 -10.52
N LEU A 370 -18.85 21.32 -9.77
CA LEU A 370 -18.59 19.99 -10.27
C LEU A 370 -19.74 19.04 -9.94
N THR A 371 -20.05 18.15 -10.86
CA THR A 371 -20.95 17.03 -10.59
C THR A 371 -20.21 15.93 -9.83
N GLU A 372 -20.94 15.03 -9.17
CA GLU A 372 -20.33 13.86 -8.49
C GLU A 372 -19.51 12.99 -9.44
N LYS A 373 -19.96 12.85 -10.67
CA LYS A 373 -19.24 12.11 -11.71
C LYS A 373 -17.91 12.79 -12.06
N GLU A 374 -17.89 14.10 -12.22
CA GLU A 374 -16.68 14.89 -12.49
C GLU A 374 -15.72 14.83 -11.32
N ILE A 375 -16.21 14.98 -10.09
CA ILE A 375 -15.38 14.89 -8.88
C ILE A 375 -14.59 13.57 -8.83
N LYS A 376 -15.22 12.47 -9.25
CA LYS A 376 -14.59 11.13 -9.21
C LYS A 376 -13.68 10.87 -10.42
N ASN A 377 -14.03 11.38 -11.61
CA ASN A 377 -13.42 10.91 -12.85
C ASN A 377 -12.58 11.94 -13.61
N LEU A 378 -12.56 13.22 -13.19
CA LEU A 378 -11.69 14.21 -13.81
C LEU A 378 -10.22 13.79 -13.70
N ARG A 379 -9.51 13.82 -14.83
CA ARG A 379 -8.08 13.57 -14.93
C ARG A 379 -7.27 14.86 -14.89
N LYS A 380 -7.84 15.91 -15.45
CA LYS A 380 -7.23 17.23 -15.48
C LYS A 380 -8.25 18.29 -15.08
N LEU A 381 -7.83 19.19 -14.22
CA LEU A 381 -8.64 20.30 -13.74
C LEU A 381 -7.82 21.58 -13.78
N SER A 382 -8.36 22.58 -14.47
CA SER A 382 -7.82 23.94 -14.47
C SER A 382 -8.75 24.85 -13.65
N ILE A 383 -8.18 25.61 -12.73
CA ILE A 383 -8.93 26.52 -11.84
C ILE A 383 -8.39 27.93 -11.96
N SER A 384 -9.29 28.88 -12.14
CA SER A 384 -9.02 30.30 -11.97
C SER A 384 -9.87 30.91 -10.85
N GLY A 385 -9.49 32.09 -10.33
CA GLY A 385 -10.20 32.75 -9.25
C GLY A 385 -9.72 32.37 -7.86
N CYS A 386 -10.59 32.33 -6.85
CA CYS A 386 -10.20 32.26 -5.44
C CYS A 386 -10.38 30.86 -4.86
N ILE A 387 -9.29 30.26 -4.35
CA ILE A 387 -9.26 28.94 -3.70
C ILE A 387 -9.14 29.12 -2.18
N GLY A 388 -9.95 28.40 -1.40
CA GLY A 388 -9.92 28.34 0.06
C GLY A 388 -9.74 26.93 0.61
N GLY A 389 -9.84 26.78 1.95
CA GLY A 389 -9.60 25.52 2.65
C GLY A 389 -10.48 24.39 2.17
N GLU A 390 -11.79 24.60 2.03
CA GLU A 390 -12.74 23.58 1.56
C GLU A 390 -12.45 23.09 0.12
N ASP A 391 -11.99 24.00 -0.76
CA ASP A 391 -11.59 23.65 -2.11
C ASP A 391 -10.35 22.74 -2.10
N ILE A 392 -9.39 23.02 -1.21
CA ILE A 392 -8.19 22.18 -1.04
C ILE A 392 -8.57 20.80 -0.51
N VAL A 393 -9.53 20.69 0.42
CA VAL A 393 -10.04 19.36 0.86
C VAL A 393 -10.50 18.54 -0.34
N LEU A 394 -11.34 19.13 -1.18
CA LEU A 394 -11.85 18.44 -2.38
C LEU A 394 -10.74 18.09 -3.37
N LEU A 395 -9.82 19.02 -3.65
CA LEU A 395 -8.68 18.77 -4.54
C LEU A 395 -7.77 17.64 -4.04
N ARG A 396 -7.55 17.57 -2.73
CA ARG A 396 -6.82 16.48 -2.10
C ARG A 396 -7.50 15.13 -2.34
N GLN A 397 -8.81 15.04 -2.07
CA GLN A 397 -9.61 13.82 -2.31
C GLN A 397 -9.59 13.42 -3.79
N MET A 398 -9.81 14.37 -4.70
CA MET A 398 -9.74 14.14 -6.14
C MET A 398 -8.35 13.65 -6.57
N SER A 399 -7.30 14.08 -5.90
CA SER A 399 -5.90 13.69 -6.18
C SER A 399 -5.44 12.43 -5.44
N GLY A 400 -6.34 11.70 -4.79
CA GLY A 400 -6.03 10.43 -4.12
C GLY A 400 -5.33 10.58 -2.76
N ALA A 401 -5.45 11.76 -2.11
CA ALA A 401 -4.92 11.94 -0.77
C ALA A 401 -5.87 11.39 0.30
N PRO A 402 -5.33 10.80 1.38
CA PRO A 402 -6.14 10.44 2.54
C PRO A 402 -6.59 11.69 3.31
N ASP A 403 -7.76 11.60 3.93
CA ASP A 403 -8.35 12.72 4.68
C ASP A 403 -7.72 12.87 6.07
N VAL A 404 -7.32 11.76 6.68
CA VAL A 404 -6.91 11.70 8.09
C VAL A 404 -5.60 10.93 8.24
N TRP A 405 -4.73 11.46 9.09
CA TRP A 405 -3.58 10.73 9.61
C TRP A 405 -3.92 10.20 11.00
N ASP A 406 -3.71 8.90 11.21
CA ASP A 406 -3.85 8.25 12.50
C ASP A 406 -2.46 8.00 13.10
N SER A 407 -2.16 8.67 14.21
CA SER A 407 -0.87 8.56 14.89
C SER A 407 -0.65 7.21 15.58
N GLU A 408 -1.71 6.53 16.03
CA GLU A 408 -1.60 5.24 16.70
C GLU A 408 -1.15 4.13 15.75
N THR A 409 -1.67 4.16 14.53
CA THR A 409 -1.35 3.17 13.50
C THR A 409 -0.22 3.63 12.58
N SER A 410 0.30 4.88 12.75
CA SER A 410 1.25 5.51 11.83
C SER A 410 0.81 5.41 10.37
N SER A 411 -0.49 5.47 10.14
CA SER A 411 -1.10 5.31 8.83
C SER A 411 -2.10 6.40 8.51
N SER A 412 -2.17 6.76 7.24
CA SER A 412 -3.21 7.65 6.73
C SER A 412 -4.35 6.84 6.13
N TYR A 413 -5.57 7.30 6.29
CA TYR A 413 -6.75 6.65 5.75
C TYR A 413 -7.77 7.66 5.25
N LEU A 414 -8.67 7.19 4.38
CA LEU A 414 -9.82 7.96 3.94
C LEU A 414 -10.98 7.71 4.91
N GLU A 415 -11.58 8.78 5.41
CA GLU A 415 -12.88 8.70 6.09
C GLU A 415 -14.00 8.48 5.07
N THR A 416 -13.80 8.94 3.84
CA THR A 416 -14.70 8.72 2.72
C THR A 416 -14.38 7.41 1.99
N SER A 417 -15.40 6.77 1.44
CA SER A 417 -15.27 5.49 0.71
C SER A 417 -14.78 5.66 -0.73
N TRP A 418 -14.41 6.86 -1.17
CA TRP A 418 -14.01 7.11 -2.54
C TRP A 418 -12.79 8.04 -2.64
N THR A 419 -12.04 7.88 -3.72
CA THR A 419 -11.02 8.82 -4.17
C THR A 419 -11.27 9.18 -5.62
N GLY A 420 -10.83 10.37 -6.01
CA GLY A 420 -10.90 10.81 -7.39
C GLY A 420 -9.73 10.30 -8.23
N SER A 421 -9.70 10.76 -9.46
CA SER A 421 -8.76 10.33 -10.49
C SER A 421 -7.87 11.46 -11.01
N LEU A 422 -7.82 12.61 -10.32
CA LEU A 422 -7.13 13.81 -10.77
C LEU A 422 -5.62 13.60 -10.82
N GLN A 423 -5.05 13.77 -12.01
CA GLN A 423 -3.62 13.59 -12.29
C GLN A 423 -2.91 14.90 -12.63
N VAL A 424 -3.61 15.86 -13.23
CA VAL A 424 -3.06 17.15 -13.62
C VAL A 424 -3.90 18.26 -13.00
N LEU A 425 -3.26 19.11 -12.21
CA LEU A 425 -3.89 20.28 -11.58
C LEU A 425 -3.22 21.55 -12.06
N ASP A 426 -3.98 22.39 -12.77
CA ASP A 426 -3.53 23.69 -13.21
C ASP A 426 -4.25 24.79 -12.42
N ILE A 427 -3.54 25.40 -11.49
CA ILE A 427 -4.04 26.51 -10.66
C ILE A 427 -3.22 27.79 -10.88
N GLU A 428 -2.56 27.89 -12.04
CA GLU A 428 -1.67 29.01 -12.37
C GLU A 428 -2.41 30.36 -12.30
N ASP A 429 -3.67 30.40 -12.78
CA ASP A 429 -4.53 31.58 -12.77
C ASP A 429 -5.41 31.71 -11.52
N ALA A 430 -5.16 30.88 -10.50
CA ALA A 430 -5.87 30.96 -9.23
C ALA A 430 -5.11 31.80 -8.19
N ILE A 431 -5.83 32.21 -7.14
CA ILE A 431 -5.30 32.89 -5.97
C ILE A 431 -5.70 32.11 -4.73
N ILE A 432 -4.74 31.61 -3.99
CA ILE A 432 -5.01 30.99 -2.68
C ILE A 432 -5.30 32.11 -1.68
N LYS A 433 -6.44 32.02 -1.02
CA LYS A 433 -6.89 32.92 0.00
C LYS A 433 -6.74 32.32 1.40
N LYS A 434 -6.35 33.16 2.34
CA LYS A 434 -6.30 32.79 3.74
C LYS A 434 -7.68 32.38 4.23
N ASP A 435 -7.74 31.21 4.89
CA ASP A 435 -8.94 30.64 5.50
C ASP A 435 -8.58 30.07 6.86
N GLU A 436 -8.98 30.70 7.93
CA GLU A 436 -8.70 30.26 9.31
C GLU A 436 -9.84 29.44 9.93
N ILE A 437 -10.90 29.16 9.15
CA ILE A 437 -12.11 28.49 9.63
C ILE A 437 -12.12 27.03 9.16
N HIS A 438 -11.76 26.79 7.88
CA HIS A 438 -11.88 25.47 7.25
C HIS A 438 -10.49 24.86 7.06
N PRO A 439 -10.05 23.98 7.98
CA PRO A 439 -8.79 23.27 7.81
C PRO A 439 -8.90 22.29 6.63
N TYR A 440 -7.89 22.28 5.76
CA TYR A 440 -7.83 21.35 4.63
C TYR A 440 -7.21 19.99 5.01
N TYR A 441 -6.55 19.92 6.14
CA TYR A 441 -5.95 18.69 6.65
C TYR A 441 -5.78 18.79 8.16
N TYR A 442 -5.84 17.67 8.84
CA TYR A 442 -5.56 17.60 10.27
C TYR A 442 -4.84 16.30 10.62
N MET A 443 -4.02 16.37 11.66
CA MET A 443 -3.29 15.25 12.22
C MET A 443 -3.76 15.04 13.65
N LYS A 444 -4.18 13.83 13.99
CA LYS A 444 -4.55 13.44 15.35
C LYS A 444 -3.33 12.89 16.09
N ALA A 445 -3.18 13.21 17.36
CA ALA A 445 -2.16 12.66 18.23
C ALA A 445 -2.75 12.37 19.61
N GLU A 446 -2.57 11.16 20.11
CA GLU A 446 -2.99 10.76 21.45
C GLU A 446 -1.78 10.55 22.38
N GLY A 447 -1.89 11.04 23.63
CA GLY A 447 -1.02 10.70 24.77
C GLY A 447 0.48 10.84 24.55
N SER A 448 1.24 9.79 24.88
CA SER A 448 2.71 9.75 24.85
C SER A 448 3.32 9.78 23.45
N SER A 449 2.59 9.41 22.43
CA SER A 449 3.06 9.43 21.04
C SER A 449 3.23 10.84 20.48
N PHE A 450 2.61 11.84 21.10
CA PHE A 450 2.77 13.23 20.69
C PHE A 450 4.21 13.76 20.85
N LYS A 451 4.99 13.24 21.79
CA LYS A 451 6.42 13.62 21.94
C LYS A 451 7.27 13.21 20.75
N ASP A 452 6.98 12.06 20.18
CA ASP A 452 7.68 11.57 19.00
C ASP A 452 7.20 12.29 17.74
N TYR A 453 5.92 12.62 17.70
CA TYR A 453 5.29 13.42 16.65
C TYR A 453 5.90 14.82 16.55
N LYS A 454 6.19 15.45 17.68
CA LYS A 454 6.80 16.79 17.75
C LYS A 454 8.15 16.86 17.01
N LYS A 455 8.94 15.79 17.02
CA LYS A 455 10.26 15.77 16.36
C LYS A 455 10.16 15.76 14.83
N GLU A 456 9.09 15.22 14.30
CA GLU A 456 8.99 14.91 12.88
C GLU A 456 8.13 15.91 12.09
N TYR A 457 7.10 16.50 12.71
CA TYR A 457 6.06 17.24 12.00
C TYR A 457 5.81 18.67 12.50
N VAL A 458 6.43 19.09 13.59
CA VAL A 458 6.26 20.47 14.10
C VAL A 458 7.32 21.38 13.49
N PHE A 459 6.86 22.36 12.76
CA PHE A 459 7.70 23.34 12.06
C PHE A 459 8.30 24.39 13.01
N ASP A 460 7.81 24.51 14.24
CA ASP A 460 8.35 25.42 15.26
C ASP A 460 9.34 24.67 16.18
N LYS A 461 10.62 25.02 16.03
CA LYS A 461 11.73 24.42 16.78
C LYS A 461 11.77 24.76 18.26
N ASN A 462 11.03 25.76 18.69
CA ASN A 462 11.09 26.31 20.02
C ASN A 462 10.07 25.72 21.00
N MET A 463 9.17 24.84 20.51
CA MET A 463 8.15 24.23 21.35
C MET A 463 8.64 22.91 21.96
N ASP A 464 8.94 22.90 23.26
CA ASP A 464 9.27 21.69 24.03
C ASP A 464 8.02 21.04 24.65
N GLY A 465 8.18 19.85 25.25
CA GLY A 465 7.06 19.09 25.83
C GLY A 465 6.38 19.80 27.02
N GLU A 466 7.10 20.70 27.69
CA GLU A 466 6.58 21.51 28.81
C GLU A 466 5.74 22.67 28.29
N GLN A 467 6.18 23.32 27.23
CA GLN A 467 5.40 24.37 26.54
C GLN A 467 4.11 23.81 25.96
N PHE A 468 4.16 22.59 25.44
CA PHE A 468 2.97 21.89 24.98
C PHE A 468 2.00 21.56 26.13
N SER A 469 2.50 21.17 27.29
CA SER A 469 1.69 20.94 28.50
C SER A 469 1.08 22.23 29.05
N ARG A 470 1.78 23.37 28.91
CA ARG A 470 1.23 24.71 29.22
C ARG A 470 0.21 25.15 28.20
N PHE A 471 0.43 24.83 26.94
CA PHE A 471 -0.48 25.08 25.83
C PHE A 471 -1.87 24.42 26.05
N LYS A 472 -1.89 23.23 26.65
CA LYS A 472 -3.10 22.54 27.08
C LYS A 472 -3.99 23.38 28.01
N ARG A 473 -3.46 24.42 28.65
CA ARG A 473 -4.18 25.27 29.63
C ARG A 473 -4.56 26.67 29.13
N THR A 474 -3.90 27.20 28.11
CA THR A 474 -4.05 28.60 27.73
C THR A 474 -4.01 28.76 26.22
N SER A 475 -5.13 28.83 25.58
CA SER A 475 -5.30 29.35 24.21
C SER A 475 -4.27 29.00 23.12
N MET A 476 -4.76 28.90 21.93
CA MET A 476 -4.14 28.50 20.68
C MET A 476 -2.93 29.35 20.29
N SER A 477 -1.74 28.78 20.13
CA SER A 477 -0.65 29.39 19.38
C SER A 477 -0.87 29.17 17.90
N HIS A 478 -0.73 30.20 17.09
CA HIS A 478 -0.86 30.15 15.65
C HIS A 478 0.53 30.12 15.01
N GLY A 479 0.82 29.04 14.24
CA GLY A 479 1.88 29.07 13.26
C GLY A 479 1.32 29.55 11.91
N ILE A 480 2.21 29.80 10.94
CA ILE A 480 1.77 30.13 9.59
C ILE A 480 1.16 28.86 8.97
N GLY A 481 -0.13 28.92 8.62
CA GLY A 481 -0.85 27.85 7.95
C GLY A 481 -1.20 26.63 8.82
N TYR A 482 -1.03 26.70 10.15
CA TYR A 482 -1.48 25.64 11.05
C TYR A 482 -1.84 26.15 12.44
N ARG A 483 -2.65 25.35 13.15
CA ARG A 483 -3.12 25.61 14.50
C ARG A 483 -3.20 24.32 15.31
N TYR A 484 -2.85 24.38 16.60
CA TYR A 484 -3.10 23.29 17.53
C TYR A 484 -4.52 23.40 18.08
N SER A 485 -5.24 22.30 18.10
CA SER A 485 -6.58 22.20 18.64
C SER A 485 -6.76 20.93 19.47
N GLN A 486 -7.84 20.87 20.24
CA GLN A 486 -8.24 19.66 20.95
C GLN A 486 -9.70 19.36 20.58
N ARG A 487 -9.93 18.19 19.97
CA ARG A 487 -11.25 17.66 19.62
C ARG A 487 -11.44 16.34 20.34
N ASP A 488 -12.57 16.18 21.02
CA ASP A 488 -12.95 14.92 21.68
C ASP A 488 -11.83 14.27 22.53
N SER A 489 -11.13 15.09 23.33
CA SER A 489 -9.97 14.68 24.13
C SER A 489 -8.69 14.33 23.35
N VAL A 490 -8.71 14.42 22.02
CA VAL A 490 -7.57 14.16 21.13
C VAL A 490 -6.91 15.48 20.72
N PHE A 491 -5.57 15.51 20.78
CA PHE A 491 -4.83 16.66 20.25
C PHE A 491 -4.74 16.56 18.73
N CYS A 492 -4.97 17.70 18.08
CA CYS A 492 -4.92 17.82 16.63
C CYS A 492 -4.01 18.98 16.23
N ILE A 493 -3.34 18.80 15.09
CA ILE A 493 -2.75 19.89 14.33
C ILE A 493 -3.66 20.09 13.11
N GLU A 494 -4.25 21.27 13.00
CA GLU A 494 -5.11 21.64 11.88
C GLU A 494 -4.32 22.54 10.93
N PHE A 495 -4.43 22.30 9.63
CA PHE A 495 -3.70 23.02 8.59
C PHE A 495 -4.67 23.87 7.77
N PHE A 496 -4.29 25.13 7.53
CA PHE A 496 -5.11 26.15 6.91
C PHE A 496 -4.41 26.79 5.71
N THR A 497 -5.20 27.32 4.76
CA THR A 497 -4.65 28.09 3.66
C THR A 497 -4.20 29.47 4.14
N GLU A 498 -3.10 29.96 3.55
CA GLU A 498 -2.56 31.29 3.74
C GLU A 498 -2.43 32.02 2.40
N ASP A 499 -2.52 33.33 2.41
CA ASP A 499 -2.43 34.14 1.18
C ASP A 499 -1.10 33.87 0.44
N ASN A 500 -1.22 33.61 -0.84
CA ASN A 500 -0.06 33.42 -1.74
C ASN A 500 0.95 32.37 -1.25
N THR A 501 0.51 31.37 -0.51
CA THR A 501 1.37 30.35 0.10
C THR A 501 0.83 28.95 -0.20
N ILE A 502 1.71 28.07 -0.65
CA ILE A 502 1.45 26.64 -0.59
C ILE A 502 1.77 26.21 0.84
N SER A 503 0.75 26.16 1.66
CA SER A 503 0.83 25.93 3.11
C SER A 503 1.33 24.52 3.45
N PRO A 504 1.74 24.25 4.71
CA PRO A 504 2.28 22.95 5.08
C PRO A 504 1.30 21.82 4.78
N MET A 505 1.78 20.71 4.22
CA MET A 505 0.97 19.53 3.92
C MET A 505 -0.21 19.76 2.94
N MET A 506 -0.26 20.86 2.21
CA MET A 506 -1.41 21.25 1.38
C MET A 506 -1.77 20.19 0.34
N PHE A 507 -0.79 19.60 -0.31
CA PHE A 507 -0.95 18.49 -1.26
C PHE A 507 -0.25 17.21 -0.78
N TYR A 508 -0.01 17.09 0.53
CA TYR A 508 0.65 15.93 1.11
C TYR A 508 -0.11 14.65 0.75
N ASN A 509 0.64 13.65 0.29
CA ASN A 509 0.15 12.32 -0.08
C ASN A 509 -0.92 12.32 -1.20
N CYS A 510 -0.88 13.32 -2.11
CA CYS A 510 -1.72 13.35 -3.31
C CYS A 510 -1.17 12.35 -4.33
N GLN A 511 -1.49 11.07 -4.13
CA GLN A 511 -0.84 9.93 -4.82
C GLN A 511 -1.14 9.84 -6.32
N ASN A 512 -2.20 10.51 -6.80
CA ASN A 512 -2.55 10.50 -8.23
C ASN A 512 -1.91 11.63 -9.02
N LEU A 513 -1.48 12.70 -8.32
CA LEU A 513 -1.02 13.92 -8.95
C LEU A 513 0.30 13.68 -9.69
N LYS A 514 0.27 13.81 -11.02
CA LYS A 514 1.44 13.67 -11.92
C LYS A 514 2.06 15.01 -12.28
N GLU A 515 1.23 16.05 -12.43
CA GLU A 515 1.66 17.41 -12.76
C GLU A 515 0.84 18.44 -11.97
N ILE A 516 1.52 19.49 -11.50
CA ILE A 516 0.87 20.67 -10.94
C ILE A 516 1.53 21.95 -11.43
N LYS A 517 0.70 22.95 -11.79
CA LYS A 517 1.12 24.34 -12.02
C LYS A 517 0.60 25.20 -10.88
N LEU A 518 1.51 25.85 -10.16
CA LEU A 518 1.18 26.66 -8.99
C LEU A 518 0.69 28.06 -9.36
N PRO A 519 -0.11 28.71 -8.49
CA PRO A 519 -0.57 30.09 -8.70
C PRO A 519 0.60 31.05 -8.93
N LEU A 520 0.48 31.92 -9.93
CA LEU A 520 1.50 32.94 -10.23
C LEU A 520 1.80 33.87 -9.03
N SER A 521 0.84 34.01 -8.13
CA SER A 521 0.98 34.78 -6.89
C SER A 521 1.79 34.09 -5.79
N THR A 522 2.16 32.81 -5.95
CA THR A 522 2.83 32.02 -4.91
C THR A 522 4.17 32.64 -4.51
N LYS A 523 4.32 32.92 -3.21
CA LYS A 523 5.55 33.46 -2.60
C LYS A 523 6.34 32.42 -1.82
N ARG A 524 5.63 31.44 -1.22
CA ARG A 524 6.23 30.46 -0.32
C ARG A 524 5.69 29.06 -0.61
N ILE A 525 6.58 28.06 -0.53
CA ILE A 525 6.21 26.65 -0.51
C ILE A 525 6.73 26.09 0.81
N MET A 526 5.82 25.67 1.67
CA MET A 526 6.15 25.28 3.04
C MET A 526 6.46 23.79 3.17
N GLY A 527 6.95 23.40 4.35
CA GLY A 527 7.40 22.05 4.61
C GLY A 527 6.34 20.98 4.32
N LYS A 528 6.76 19.89 3.69
CA LYS A 528 5.91 18.73 3.30
C LYS A 528 4.69 19.09 2.44
N ALA A 529 4.68 20.26 1.81
CA ALA A 529 3.55 20.70 0.98
C ALA A 529 3.16 19.67 -0.09
N PHE A 530 4.14 18.96 -0.66
CA PHE A 530 3.98 17.87 -1.63
C PHE A 530 4.57 16.54 -1.14
N GLY A 531 4.86 16.41 0.14
CA GLY A 531 5.44 15.18 0.67
C GLY A 531 4.60 13.95 0.28
N TRP A 532 5.27 12.84 -0.10
CA TRP A 532 4.64 11.56 -0.48
C TRP A 532 3.74 11.62 -1.73
N CYS A 533 3.91 12.63 -2.59
CA CYS A 533 3.25 12.67 -3.91
C CYS A 533 3.95 11.70 -4.87
N ASN A 534 3.70 10.40 -4.70
CA ASN A 534 4.48 9.33 -5.34
C ASN A 534 4.32 9.25 -6.88
N SER A 535 3.32 9.91 -7.45
CA SER A 535 3.13 9.99 -8.91
C SER A 535 3.63 11.30 -9.50
N LEU A 536 4.00 12.30 -8.68
CA LEU A 536 4.38 13.63 -9.15
C LEU A 536 5.68 13.57 -9.94
N ARG A 537 5.61 13.97 -11.23
CA ARG A 537 6.74 14.02 -12.17
C ARG A 537 7.19 15.43 -12.46
N HIS A 538 6.23 16.35 -12.60
CA HIS A 538 6.49 17.71 -13.04
C HIS A 538 5.79 18.72 -12.13
N ILE A 539 6.53 19.72 -11.69
CA ILE A 539 5.98 20.85 -10.96
C ILE A 539 6.44 22.16 -11.59
N ARG A 540 5.49 23.08 -11.82
CA ARG A 540 5.79 24.46 -12.25
C ARG A 540 5.65 25.42 -11.10
N ILE A 541 6.77 26.04 -10.74
CA ILE A 541 6.88 27.01 -9.66
C ILE A 541 6.96 28.43 -10.26
N PRO A 542 6.15 29.38 -9.80
CA PRO A 542 6.22 30.77 -10.26
C PRO A 542 7.57 31.41 -9.92
N TYR A 543 8.11 32.20 -10.85
CA TYR A 543 9.37 32.94 -10.63
C TYR A 543 9.32 33.90 -9.43
N GLY A 544 8.11 34.31 -9.01
CA GLY A 544 7.90 35.16 -7.84
C GLY A 544 8.03 34.46 -6.49
N THR A 545 8.24 33.14 -6.47
CA THR A 545 8.45 32.36 -5.24
C THR A 545 9.77 32.75 -4.58
N THR A 546 9.74 33.12 -3.31
CA THR A 546 10.89 33.61 -2.55
C THR A 546 11.49 32.56 -1.62
N SER A 547 10.73 31.53 -1.23
CA SER A 547 11.21 30.48 -0.34
C SER A 547 10.54 29.13 -0.60
N ILE A 548 11.35 28.07 -0.49
CA ILE A 548 10.91 26.68 -0.48
C ILE A 548 11.52 26.04 0.77
N GLU A 549 10.65 25.53 1.64
CA GLU A 549 11.09 24.95 2.91
C GLU A 549 11.60 23.50 2.75
N SER A 550 12.36 23.05 3.75
CA SER A 550 12.90 21.69 3.81
C SER A 550 11.79 20.64 3.76
N GLY A 551 12.00 19.57 3.00
CA GLY A 551 11.05 18.47 2.87
C GLY A 551 9.78 18.80 2.08
N ALA A 552 9.69 19.97 1.41
CA ALA A 552 8.53 20.34 0.60
C ALA A 552 8.14 19.23 -0.41
N PHE A 553 9.12 18.51 -0.94
CA PHE A 553 8.95 17.40 -1.89
C PHE A 553 9.49 16.07 -1.35
N GLU A 554 9.43 15.88 -0.03
CA GLU A 554 9.89 14.65 0.60
C GLU A 554 9.14 13.44 0.04
N ASP A 555 9.90 12.37 -0.29
CA ASP A 555 9.35 11.11 -0.83
C ASP A 555 8.54 11.21 -2.14
N CYS A 556 8.80 12.22 -2.97
CA CYS A 556 8.29 12.29 -4.33
C CYS A 556 9.16 11.44 -5.27
N TYR A 557 8.96 10.12 -5.25
CA TYR A 557 9.86 9.16 -5.91
C TYR A 557 9.97 9.28 -7.43
N LEU A 558 8.95 9.80 -8.08
CA LEU A 558 8.91 9.94 -9.54
C LEU A 558 9.19 11.37 -10.01
N LEU A 559 9.54 12.31 -9.12
CA LEU A 559 9.77 13.70 -9.49
C LEU A 559 10.97 13.82 -10.43
N GLU A 560 10.71 14.23 -11.67
CA GLU A 560 11.70 14.32 -12.73
C GLU A 560 12.27 15.74 -12.85
N ASP A 561 11.40 16.76 -12.76
CA ASP A 561 11.82 18.15 -12.87
C ASP A 561 10.98 19.10 -12.02
N ILE A 562 11.63 20.21 -11.66
CA ILE A 562 11.00 21.38 -11.06
C ILE A 562 11.27 22.54 -12.02
N VAL A 563 10.24 22.99 -12.71
CA VAL A 563 10.36 24.07 -13.69
C VAL A 563 9.95 25.39 -13.05
N VAL A 564 10.87 26.37 -12.98
CA VAL A 564 10.52 27.73 -12.63
C VAL A 564 9.97 28.42 -13.87
N THR A 565 8.77 28.97 -13.78
CA THR A 565 8.08 29.60 -14.92
C THR A 565 8.80 30.82 -15.43
N ARG A 566 8.55 31.13 -16.70
CA ARG A 566 9.26 32.17 -17.48
C ARG A 566 9.32 33.51 -16.76
N ILE A 567 10.53 34.04 -16.60
CA ILE A 567 10.80 35.39 -16.08
C ILE A 567 10.63 36.38 -17.24
N PRO A 568 9.86 37.47 -17.09
CA PRO A 568 9.88 38.55 -18.06
C PRO A 568 11.29 39.12 -18.19
N ARG A 569 11.76 39.35 -19.43
CA ARG A 569 13.11 39.84 -19.71
C ARG A 569 13.48 41.10 -18.94
N GLU A 570 12.51 41.94 -18.62
CA GLU A 570 12.66 43.22 -17.90
C GLU A 570 12.98 43.04 -16.40
N THR A 571 12.70 41.87 -15.82
CA THR A 571 12.88 41.59 -14.39
C THR A 571 14.11 40.74 -14.08
N CYS A 572 14.83 40.23 -15.08
CA CYS A 572 15.98 39.33 -14.89
C CYS A 572 17.14 39.91 -14.07
N HIS A 573 17.26 41.24 -13.99
CA HIS A 573 18.37 41.90 -13.31
C HIS A 573 18.20 42.12 -11.81
N ASN A 574 17.01 41.87 -11.26
CA ASN A 574 16.64 42.19 -9.85
C ASN A 574 16.10 40.98 -9.05
N LEU A 575 16.30 39.77 -9.54
CA LEU A 575 15.78 38.60 -8.83
C LEU A 575 16.71 38.21 -7.66
N SER A 576 16.15 38.26 -6.46
CA SER A 576 16.75 37.55 -5.34
C SER A 576 16.67 36.05 -5.60
N PRO A 577 17.78 35.29 -5.40
CA PRO A 577 17.74 33.84 -5.56
C PRO A 577 16.66 33.25 -4.64
N ILE A 578 15.97 32.20 -5.11
CA ILE A 578 15.02 31.47 -4.30
C ILE A 578 15.75 30.95 -3.07
N LYS A 579 15.34 31.42 -1.90
CA LYS A 579 15.91 30.93 -0.64
C LYS A 579 15.36 29.56 -0.34
N VAL A 580 16.18 28.54 -0.46
CA VAL A 580 15.87 27.18 -0.10
C VAL A 580 16.38 26.91 1.31
N GLU A 581 15.46 26.67 2.26
CA GLU A 581 15.82 26.36 3.64
C GLU A 581 15.95 24.84 3.80
N GLY A 582 17.17 24.34 4.00
CA GLY A 582 17.43 22.94 4.28
C GLY A 582 18.27 22.73 5.52
N LYS A 583 17.83 21.86 6.45
CA LYS A 583 18.59 21.43 7.64
C LYS A 583 19.19 20.02 7.54
N TYR A 584 18.93 19.28 6.50
CA TYR A 584 19.51 17.96 6.29
C TYR A 584 20.51 17.93 5.12
N GLY A 585 21.37 18.94 5.07
CA GLY A 585 22.59 18.86 4.31
C GLY A 585 23.68 18.26 5.19
N ASP A 586 23.85 16.95 5.15
CA ASP A 586 25.16 16.39 5.46
C ASP A 586 26.10 16.96 4.40
N LYS A 587 27.01 17.85 4.82
CA LYS A 587 27.94 18.58 3.95
C LYS A 587 28.75 17.65 3.03
N ASN A 588 28.78 16.36 3.36
CA ASN A 588 29.47 15.31 2.60
C ASN A 588 28.61 14.62 1.53
N ARG A 589 27.30 14.91 1.40
CA ARG A 589 26.40 14.18 0.49
C ARG A 589 25.89 14.97 -0.71
N GLY A 590 26.32 16.19 -0.92
CA GLY A 590 26.14 16.91 -2.17
C GLY A 590 24.70 17.30 -2.57
N CYS A 591 23.74 17.26 -1.64
CA CYS A 591 22.40 17.80 -1.83
C CYS A 591 22.33 19.19 -1.19
N HIS A 592 22.59 20.21 -1.98
CA HIS A 592 22.57 21.59 -1.49
C HIS A 592 21.18 22.13 -1.18
N LEU A 593 20.11 21.50 -1.67
CA LEU A 593 18.76 22.08 -1.60
C LEU A 593 17.93 21.57 -0.44
N GLY A 594 18.24 20.44 0.22
CA GLY A 594 17.42 19.91 1.32
C GLY A 594 15.92 19.71 0.96
N LEU A 595 15.58 19.86 -0.33
CA LEU A 595 14.21 19.76 -0.84
C LEU A 595 13.73 18.32 -0.90
N PHE A 596 14.68 17.42 -1.06
CA PHE A 596 14.43 16.01 -1.31
C PHE A 596 15.02 15.17 -0.20
N ASN A 597 14.34 14.10 0.14
CA ASN A 597 14.97 13.07 0.94
C ASN A 597 15.88 12.18 0.08
N LYS A 598 16.52 11.22 0.71
CA LYS A 598 17.44 10.27 0.10
C LYS A 598 16.88 9.54 -1.14
N ASN A 599 15.57 9.29 -1.16
CA ASN A 599 14.91 8.53 -2.22
C ASN A 599 14.43 9.42 -3.37
N SER A 600 13.92 10.63 -3.07
CA SER A 600 13.45 11.60 -4.07
C SER A 600 14.55 12.07 -5.02
N ILE A 601 15.79 12.14 -4.55
CA ILE A 601 16.96 12.59 -5.36
C ILE A 601 17.28 11.63 -6.51
N MET A 602 16.96 10.37 -6.37
CA MET A 602 17.32 9.35 -7.38
C MET A 602 16.64 9.56 -8.73
N THR A 603 15.51 10.24 -8.77
CA THR A 603 14.71 10.43 -9.98
C THR A 603 14.71 11.86 -10.51
N CYS A 604 14.99 12.86 -9.67
CA CYS A 604 14.97 14.26 -10.08
C CYS A 604 16.17 14.61 -10.97
N ARG A 605 15.91 15.20 -12.15
CA ARG A 605 16.94 15.55 -13.14
C ARG A 605 17.57 16.92 -12.91
N GLY A 606 16.86 17.84 -12.26
CA GLY A 606 17.38 19.19 -12.01
C GLY A 606 16.30 20.23 -11.79
N ILE A 607 16.74 21.44 -11.54
CA ILE A 607 15.90 22.63 -11.46
C ILE A 607 16.09 23.42 -12.74
N PHE A 608 15.02 23.68 -13.47
CA PHE A 608 15.04 24.37 -14.75
C PHE A 608 14.38 25.73 -14.65
N MET A 609 14.96 26.73 -15.26
CA MET A 609 14.36 28.04 -15.44
C MET A 609 14.32 28.37 -16.93
N ASN A 610 13.14 28.70 -17.46
CA ASN A 610 12.94 28.98 -18.90
C ASN A 610 13.45 27.87 -19.84
N GLY A 611 13.50 26.61 -19.36
CA GLY A 611 14.04 25.50 -20.13
C GLY A 611 15.55 25.32 -20.00
N GLU A 612 16.25 26.19 -19.27
CA GLU A 612 17.67 26.06 -18.98
C GLU A 612 17.90 25.44 -17.60
N LEU A 613 18.83 24.51 -17.49
CA LEU A 613 19.21 23.88 -16.23
C LEU A 613 19.93 24.90 -15.35
N ILE A 614 19.31 25.31 -14.22
CA ILE A 614 19.92 26.21 -13.25
C ILE A 614 20.85 25.46 -12.32
N GLU A 615 20.40 24.28 -11.89
CA GLU A 615 21.12 23.45 -10.95
C GLU A 615 20.89 21.98 -11.30
N SER A 616 21.98 21.26 -11.56
CA SER A 616 21.93 19.81 -11.68
C SER A 616 21.88 19.20 -10.29
N ILE A 617 20.88 18.37 -10.04
CA ILE A 617 20.89 17.52 -8.85
C ILE A 617 21.90 16.40 -9.14
N PRO A 618 23.05 16.40 -8.46
CA PRO A 618 24.12 15.47 -8.82
C PRO A 618 23.66 14.03 -8.57
N TYR A 619 23.79 13.22 -9.59
CA TYR A 619 23.61 11.78 -9.54
C TYR A 619 24.69 11.18 -8.63
N LYS A 620 24.52 11.22 -7.32
CA LYS A 620 25.43 10.51 -6.42
C LYS A 620 24.90 9.09 -6.21
N LYS A 621 25.73 8.12 -6.60
CA LYS A 621 25.64 6.74 -6.12
C LYS A 621 25.45 6.79 -4.61
N ILE A 622 24.27 6.43 -4.16
CA ILE A 622 24.00 6.19 -2.74
C ILE A 622 24.31 4.71 -2.54
N PHE A 623 25.46 4.46 -1.94
CA PHE A 623 25.84 3.13 -1.46
C PHE A 623 25.12 2.83 -0.15
#